data_bdf5519e5ab290c80a8e9b116039f18a
#
_entry.id   bdf5519e5ab290c80a8e9b116039f18a
#
_cell.length_a   1.000
_cell.length_b   1.000
_cell.length_c   1.000
_cell.angle_alpha   90.00
_cell.angle_beta   90.00
_cell.angle_gamma   90.00
#
_symmetry.space_group_name_H-M   'P 1'
#
loop_
_entity.id
_entity.type
_entity.pdbx_description
1 polymer ?
#
loop_
_entity_poly.entity_id
_entity_poly.type
_entity_poly.pdbx_seq_one_letter_code
_entity_poly.pdbx_strand_id
1 'polypeptide(L)'
;MYKNVKIVDLSSSLAEPETIDAVITFRNLHNWLGSQADLIFSNSYKVLKSGGILGIVEHRAKPGTSLEDMKKSGYVTEEYAIEIAEKHGFKLVSKSEVNSNIKDTKDHPKGVWTLPPSFRLKEVDKEKYTEIGESDRMTLLFKKS
;
A
#
# COMPACT_ATOMS: atom_id res chain seq x y z
N MET A 1 -3.34 26.69 -4.45
CA MET A 1 -3.16 25.79 -3.30
C MET A 1 -1.93 24.88 -3.44
N TYR A 2 -1.64 24.31 -4.60
CA TYR A 2 -0.54 23.35 -4.80
C TYR A 2 0.63 23.90 -5.63
N LYS A 3 1.07 25.14 -5.35
CA LYS A 3 2.14 25.82 -6.11
C LYS A 3 3.48 25.07 -6.10
N ASN A 4 3.74 24.27 -5.05
CA ASN A 4 4.99 23.55 -4.87
C ASN A 4 4.86 22.04 -5.20
N VAL A 5 3.72 21.62 -5.77
CA VAL A 5 3.52 20.21 -6.17
C VAL A 5 3.95 20.03 -7.61
N LYS A 6 4.82 19.08 -7.86
CA LYS A 6 5.23 18.63 -9.18
C LYS A 6 4.63 17.25 -9.45
N ILE A 7 3.92 17.12 -10.55
CA ILE A 7 3.36 15.83 -10.99
C ILE A 7 4.39 15.12 -11.86
N VAL A 8 4.67 13.85 -11.54
CA VAL A 8 5.59 13.00 -12.31
C VAL A 8 4.94 11.66 -12.60
N ASP A 9 5.35 11.01 -13.67
CA ASP A 9 4.91 9.66 -14.03
C ASP A 9 5.64 8.63 -13.18
N LEU A 10 4.91 7.66 -12.60
CA LEU A 10 5.49 6.61 -11.76
C LEU A 10 6.43 5.66 -12.52
N SER A 11 6.31 5.56 -13.83
CA SER A 11 7.17 4.73 -14.68
C SER A 11 8.50 5.42 -15.04
N SER A 12 8.62 6.72 -14.74
CA SER A 12 9.83 7.51 -14.97
C SER A 12 10.63 7.72 -13.70
N SER A 13 11.73 8.49 -13.79
CA SER A 13 12.45 8.95 -12.60
C SER A 13 11.55 9.88 -11.77
N LEU A 14 11.36 9.55 -10.50
CA LEU A 14 10.49 10.33 -9.60
C LEU A 14 11.10 11.69 -9.23
N ALA A 15 12.42 11.78 -9.17
CA ALA A 15 13.20 12.98 -8.85
C ALA A 15 14.68 12.72 -9.18
N GLU A 16 15.53 13.71 -8.96
CA GLU A 16 16.98 13.50 -8.98
C GLU A 16 17.40 12.52 -7.86
N PRO A 17 18.42 11.69 -8.10
CA PRO A 17 18.90 10.76 -7.08
C PRO A 17 19.27 11.46 -5.76
N GLU A 18 18.90 10.82 -4.66
CA GLU A 18 19.26 11.25 -3.30
C GLU A 18 18.84 12.68 -2.93
N THR A 19 17.70 13.14 -3.45
CA THR A 19 17.17 14.48 -3.15
C THR A 19 15.91 14.47 -2.30
N ILE A 20 15.28 13.30 -2.13
CA ILE A 20 13.98 13.17 -1.46
C ILE A 20 14.15 12.65 -0.03
N ASP A 21 13.45 13.25 0.92
CA ASP A 21 13.50 12.87 2.33
C ASP A 21 12.55 11.70 2.67
N ALA A 22 11.40 11.65 2.00
CA ALA A 22 10.38 10.63 2.25
C ALA A 22 9.60 10.28 0.98
N VAL A 23 9.30 8.99 0.82
CA VAL A 23 8.32 8.48 -0.14
C VAL A 23 7.19 7.84 0.66
N ILE A 24 5.95 8.20 0.38
CA ILE A 24 4.79 7.65 1.07
C ILE A 24 3.73 7.20 0.07
N THR A 25 3.08 6.09 0.37
CA THR A 25 2.00 5.54 -0.45
C THR A 25 0.84 5.08 0.41
N PHE A 26 -0.36 5.41 -0.03
CA PHE A 26 -1.58 5.08 0.67
C PHE A 26 -2.53 4.32 -0.25
N ARG A 27 -2.78 3.04 0.04
CA ARG A 27 -3.78 2.20 -0.64
C ARG A 27 -3.58 2.13 -2.16
N ASN A 28 -2.32 1.98 -2.60
CA ASN A 28 -1.96 1.91 -4.01
C ASN A 28 -1.10 0.69 -4.39
N LEU A 29 -0.41 0.08 -3.43
CA LEU A 29 0.49 -1.05 -3.72
C LEU A 29 -0.25 -2.19 -4.44
N HIS A 30 -1.52 -2.45 -4.10
CA HIS A 30 -2.35 -3.46 -4.76
C HIS A 30 -2.56 -3.22 -6.26
N ASN A 31 -2.39 -1.98 -6.73
CA ASN A 31 -2.45 -1.64 -8.16
C ASN A 31 -1.15 -1.94 -8.91
N TRP A 32 -0.05 -2.20 -8.20
CA TRP A 32 1.29 -2.32 -8.76
C TRP A 32 1.89 -3.72 -8.64
N LEU A 33 1.17 -4.68 -8.10
CA LEU A 33 1.68 -6.02 -7.79
C LEU A 33 2.41 -6.65 -8.98
N GLY A 34 3.59 -7.19 -8.72
CA GLY A 34 4.48 -7.77 -9.72
C GLY A 34 5.56 -6.80 -10.20
N SER A 35 5.87 -6.81 -11.50
CA SER A 35 6.98 -6.03 -12.09
C SER A 35 6.86 -4.51 -11.90
N GLN A 36 5.63 -3.98 -11.86
CA GLN A 36 5.42 -2.55 -11.65
C GLN A 36 5.81 -2.14 -10.21
N ALA A 37 5.53 -2.98 -9.22
CA ALA A 37 5.99 -2.74 -7.85
C ALA A 37 7.52 -2.72 -7.77
N ASP A 38 8.19 -3.67 -8.43
CA ASP A 38 9.65 -3.69 -8.52
C ASP A 38 10.21 -2.37 -9.05
N LEU A 39 9.64 -1.86 -10.13
CA LEU A 39 10.07 -0.59 -10.73
C LEU A 39 9.87 0.60 -9.77
N ILE A 40 8.69 0.69 -9.14
CA ILE A 40 8.35 1.80 -8.25
C ILE A 40 9.22 1.79 -6.99
N PHE A 41 9.44 0.62 -6.39
CA PHE A 41 10.31 0.51 -5.21
C PHE A 41 11.77 0.80 -5.52
N SER A 42 12.27 0.32 -6.67
CA SER A 42 13.61 0.66 -7.16
C SER A 42 13.78 2.17 -7.37
N ASN A 43 12.83 2.80 -8.05
CA ASN A 43 12.85 4.25 -8.27
C ASN A 43 12.73 5.04 -6.96
N SER A 44 11.92 4.58 -6.03
CA SER A 44 11.78 5.20 -4.70
C SER A 44 13.10 5.15 -3.92
N TYR A 45 13.76 4.00 -3.94
CA TYR A 45 15.07 3.86 -3.29
C TYR A 45 16.12 4.80 -3.87
N LYS A 46 16.16 4.90 -5.20
CA LYS A 46 17.12 5.75 -5.91
C LYS A 46 17.01 7.23 -5.54
N VAL A 47 15.78 7.75 -5.44
CA VAL A 47 15.56 9.18 -5.19
C VAL A 47 15.68 9.57 -3.72
N LEU A 48 15.53 8.63 -2.79
CA LEU A 48 15.66 8.89 -1.37
C LEU A 48 17.11 9.16 -0.97
N LYS A 49 17.30 10.14 -0.10
CA LYS A 49 18.56 10.36 0.59
C LYS A 49 18.92 9.16 1.46
N SER A 50 20.18 8.98 1.79
CA SER A 50 20.60 8.07 2.86
C SER A 50 19.87 8.43 4.15
N GLY A 51 19.26 7.44 4.81
CA GLY A 51 18.41 7.65 5.97
C GLY A 51 16.99 8.14 5.67
N GLY A 52 16.65 8.37 4.39
CA GLY A 52 15.29 8.69 3.97
C GLY A 52 14.30 7.55 4.24
N ILE A 53 13.03 7.87 4.33
CA ILE A 53 12.00 6.92 4.75
C ILE A 53 11.04 6.55 3.62
N LEU A 54 10.52 5.31 3.69
CA LEU A 54 9.41 4.84 2.89
C LEU A 54 8.26 4.45 3.83
N GLY A 55 7.12 5.11 3.69
CA GLY A 55 5.90 4.81 4.45
C GLY A 55 4.86 4.14 3.57
N ILE A 56 4.29 3.04 4.05
CA ILE A 56 3.25 2.28 3.33
C ILE A 56 2.04 2.11 4.22
N VAL A 57 0.87 2.53 3.72
CA VAL A 57 -0.44 2.17 4.25
C VAL A 57 -1.19 1.42 3.15
N GLU A 58 -1.60 0.18 3.44
CA GLU A 58 -2.26 -0.67 2.45
C GLU A 58 -3.29 -1.60 3.09
N HIS A 59 -4.31 -1.97 2.32
CA HIS A 59 -5.29 -2.98 2.70
C HIS A 59 -4.58 -4.30 2.99
N ARG A 60 -4.73 -4.83 4.19
CA ARG A 60 -3.98 -5.99 4.68
C ARG A 60 -4.71 -7.30 4.42
N ALA A 61 -4.13 -8.15 3.59
CA ALA A 61 -4.61 -9.52 3.36
C ALA A 61 -4.32 -10.43 4.55
N LYS A 62 -5.01 -11.57 4.60
CA LYS A 62 -4.64 -12.67 5.48
C LYS A 62 -3.26 -13.22 5.09
N PRO A 63 -2.43 -13.63 6.06
CA PRO A 63 -1.16 -14.30 5.74
C PRO A 63 -1.35 -15.47 4.77
N GLY A 64 -0.43 -15.63 3.83
CA GLY A 64 -0.47 -16.73 2.86
C GLY A 64 -1.40 -16.51 1.66
N THR A 65 -2.05 -15.35 1.54
CA THR A 65 -2.86 -15.02 0.36
C THR A 65 -1.96 -14.98 -0.89
N SER A 66 -2.40 -15.67 -1.95
CA SER A 66 -1.65 -15.74 -3.20
C SER A 66 -1.60 -14.40 -3.93
N LEU A 67 -0.60 -14.22 -4.80
CA LEU A 67 -0.48 -13.01 -5.62
C LEU A 67 -1.73 -12.78 -6.48
N GLU A 68 -2.29 -13.87 -7.03
CA GLU A 68 -3.52 -13.81 -7.83
C GLU A 68 -4.69 -13.30 -7.01
N ASP A 69 -4.88 -13.84 -5.80
CA ASP A 69 -5.96 -13.42 -4.91
C ASP A 69 -5.77 -11.98 -4.41
N MET A 70 -4.52 -11.55 -4.14
CA MET A 70 -4.22 -10.15 -3.83
C MET A 70 -4.64 -9.22 -4.96
N LYS A 71 -4.35 -9.57 -6.21
CA LYS A 71 -4.75 -8.78 -7.39
C LYS A 71 -6.27 -8.70 -7.55
N LYS A 72 -7.00 -9.77 -7.25
CA LYS A 72 -8.46 -9.81 -7.33
C LYS A 72 -9.14 -9.02 -6.23
N SER A 73 -8.62 -9.13 -5.00
CA SER A 73 -9.29 -8.60 -3.81
C SER A 73 -8.87 -7.17 -3.43
N GLY A 74 -7.72 -6.70 -3.90
CA GLY A 74 -7.13 -5.44 -3.49
C GLY A 74 -6.49 -5.45 -2.10
N TYR A 75 -6.49 -6.60 -1.42
CA TYR A 75 -5.76 -6.80 -0.17
C TYR A 75 -4.36 -7.31 -0.46
N VAL A 76 -3.36 -6.81 0.26
CA VAL A 76 -1.95 -7.18 0.12
C VAL A 76 -1.44 -7.75 1.44
N THR A 77 -0.66 -8.83 1.41
CA THR A 77 -0.06 -9.37 2.64
C THR A 77 1.05 -8.46 3.15
N GLU A 78 1.23 -8.41 4.47
CA GLU A 78 2.39 -7.71 5.06
C GLU A 78 3.70 -8.30 4.55
N GLU A 79 3.77 -9.63 4.43
CA GLU A 79 4.93 -10.35 3.93
C GLU A 79 5.34 -9.83 2.55
N TYR A 80 4.39 -9.72 1.61
CA TYR A 80 4.68 -9.18 0.28
C TYR A 80 5.23 -7.76 0.33
N ALA A 81 4.59 -6.88 1.12
CA ALA A 81 5.02 -5.49 1.24
C ALA A 81 6.43 -5.37 1.84
N ILE A 82 6.75 -6.20 2.83
CA ILE A 82 8.07 -6.24 3.45
C ILE A 82 9.12 -6.81 2.48
N GLU A 83 8.84 -7.95 1.85
CA GLU A 83 9.75 -8.60 0.91
C GLU A 83 10.11 -7.70 -0.27
N ILE A 84 9.13 -7.03 -0.89
CA ILE A 84 9.42 -6.12 -2.01
C ILE A 84 10.25 -4.92 -1.57
N ALA A 85 9.99 -4.36 -0.38
CA ALA A 85 10.79 -3.26 0.14
C ALA A 85 12.23 -3.71 0.45
N GLU A 86 12.41 -4.83 1.13
CA GLU A 86 13.73 -5.39 1.49
C GLU A 86 14.54 -5.79 0.25
N LYS A 87 13.88 -6.35 -0.76
CA LYS A 87 14.50 -6.68 -2.06
C LYS A 87 15.19 -5.45 -2.69
N HIS A 88 14.63 -4.27 -2.49
CA HIS A 88 15.17 -3.02 -3.04
C HIS A 88 16.04 -2.23 -2.04
N GLY A 89 16.44 -2.85 -0.93
CA GLY A 89 17.43 -2.31 0.00
C GLY A 89 16.85 -1.58 1.21
N PHE A 90 15.53 -1.46 1.30
CA PHE A 90 14.89 -0.87 2.47
C PHE A 90 14.97 -1.78 3.70
N LYS A 91 15.03 -1.19 4.88
CA LYS A 91 14.94 -1.92 6.15
C LYS A 91 13.67 -1.54 6.89
N LEU A 92 12.90 -2.54 7.33
CA LEU A 92 11.73 -2.31 8.17
C LEU A 92 12.17 -1.73 9.52
N VAL A 93 11.60 -0.58 9.85
CA VAL A 93 11.88 0.15 11.11
C VAL A 93 10.78 -0.12 12.14
N SER A 94 9.53 0.02 11.73
CA SER A 94 8.40 -0.21 12.64
C SER A 94 7.11 -0.52 11.89
N LYS A 95 6.15 -1.06 12.62
CA LYS A 95 4.78 -1.28 12.21
C LYS A 95 3.84 -0.57 13.18
N SER A 96 2.68 -0.14 12.70
CA SER A 96 1.63 0.43 13.53
C SER A 96 0.29 -0.22 13.22
N GLU A 97 -0.51 -0.44 14.25
CA GLU A 97 -1.88 -0.95 14.14
C GLU A 97 -2.93 0.18 14.14
N VAL A 98 -2.50 1.44 13.98
CA VAL A 98 -3.39 2.62 14.00
C VAL A 98 -4.51 2.54 12.94
N ASN A 99 -4.28 1.84 11.83
CA ASN A 99 -5.24 1.64 10.75
C ASN A 99 -5.83 0.22 10.71
N SER A 100 -5.67 -0.56 11.77
CA SER A 100 -6.25 -1.90 11.84
C SER A 100 -7.76 -1.86 12.06
N ASN A 101 -8.46 -2.84 11.49
CA ASN A 101 -9.88 -3.04 11.71
C ASN A 101 -10.19 -4.53 11.86
N ILE A 102 -10.36 -4.97 13.09
CA ILE A 102 -10.64 -6.38 13.42
C ILE A 102 -12.00 -6.87 12.87
N LYS A 103 -12.92 -5.96 12.55
CA LYS A 103 -14.23 -6.31 11.96
C LYS A 103 -14.12 -6.73 10.50
N ASP A 104 -13.03 -6.37 9.81
CA ASP A 104 -12.83 -6.70 8.42
C ASP A 104 -12.39 -8.16 8.26
N THR A 105 -13.30 -9.00 7.80
CA THR A 105 -13.07 -10.43 7.58
C THR A 105 -12.29 -10.74 6.30
N LYS A 106 -12.11 -9.76 5.41
CA LYS A 106 -11.27 -9.81 4.19
C LYS A 106 -11.70 -10.86 3.14
N ASP A 107 -12.96 -11.29 3.20
CA ASP A 107 -13.55 -12.33 2.33
C ASP A 107 -14.79 -11.82 1.57
N HIS A 108 -14.82 -10.53 1.29
CA HIS A 108 -15.96 -9.87 0.69
C HIS A 108 -16.09 -10.18 -0.81
N PRO A 109 -17.34 -10.22 -1.37
CA PRO A 109 -17.60 -10.64 -2.75
C PRO A 109 -16.84 -9.86 -3.83
N LYS A 110 -16.62 -8.57 -3.61
CA LYS A 110 -15.86 -7.70 -4.52
C LYS A 110 -14.55 -7.21 -3.87
N GLY A 111 -13.97 -8.04 -3.01
CA GLY A 111 -12.75 -7.69 -2.29
C GLY A 111 -12.95 -6.45 -1.43
N VAL A 112 -11.88 -5.69 -1.25
CA VAL A 112 -11.89 -4.46 -0.45
C VAL A 112 -12.90 -3.42 -0.94
N TRP A 113 -13.24 -3.41 -2.21
CA TRP A 113 -14.20 -2.46 -2.80
C TRP A 113 -15.64 -2.73 -2.41
N THR A 114 -15.94 -3.84 -1.74
CA THR A 114 -17.23 -4.11 -1.12
C THR A 114 -17.49 -3.15 0.05
N LEU A 115 -16.43 -2.78 0.76
CA LEU A 115 -16.47 -1.91 1.94
C LEU A 115 -16.57 -0.42 1.57
N PRO A 116 -16.90 0.46 2.56
CA PRO A 116 -16.81 1.92 2.37
C PRO A 116 -15.37 2.33 1.98
N PRO A 117 -15.20 3.43 1.24
CA PRO A 117 -16.24 4.29 0.67
C PRO A 117 -16.81 3.78 -0.66
N SER A 118 -16.25 2.68 -1.20
CA SER A 118 -16.60 2.20 -2.56
C SER A 118 -17.99 1.62 -2.65
N PHE A 119 -18.43 0.81 -1.68
CA PHE A 119 -19.73 0.14 -1.69
C PHE A 119 -20.08 -0.45 -3.07
N ARG A 120 -19.18 -1.26 -3.64
CA ARG A 120 -19.34 -1.76 -5.02
C ARG A 120 -20.61 -2.59 -5.24
N LEU A 121 -21.16 -3.19 -4.18
CA LEU A 121 -22.46 -3.88 -4.21
C LEU A 121 -23.66 -2.92 -4.05
N LYS A 122 -23.42 -1.62 -3.96
CA LYS A 122 -24.42 -0.57 -3.80
C LYS A 122 -25.30 -0.81 -2.57
N GLU A 123 -26.59 -1.00 -2.76
CA GLU A 123 -27.55 -1.19 -1.65
C GLU A 123 -27.56 -2.62 -1.06
N VAL A 124 -26.91 -3.60 -1.73
CA VAL A 124 -26.85 -4.97 -1.24
C VAL A 124 -26.01 -5.04 0.01
N ASP A 125 -26.63 -5.43 1.14
CA ASP A 125 -25.97 -5.54 2.46
C ASP A 125 -25.24 -4.28 2.92
N LYS A 126 -25.64 -3.11 2.44
CA LYS A 126 -24.97 -1.84 2.70
C LYS A 126 -24.83 -1.53 4.19
N GLU A 127 -25.85 -1.83 4.97
CA GLU A 127 -25.82 -1.65 6.44
C GLU A 127 -24.71 -2.51 7.06
N LYS A 128 -24.63 -3.79 6.69
CA LYS A 128 -23.57 -4.71 7.14
C LYS A 128 -22.18 -4.17 6.84
N TYR A 129 -21.95 -3.72 5.61
CA TYR A 129 -20.62 -3.20 5.22
C TYR A 129 -20.34 -1.83 5.86
N THR A 130 -21.35 -1.03 6.12
CA THR A 130 -21.19 0.22 6.89
C THR A 130 -20.76 -0.07 8.33
N GLU A 131 -21.31 -1.09 8.97
CA GLU A 131 -20.93 -1.50 10.33
C GLU A 131 -19.50 -2.07 10.41
N ILE A 132 -19.05 -2.78 9.38
CA ILE A 132 -17.66 -3.21 9.27
C ILE A 132 -16.74 -1.99 9.17
N GLY A 133 -17.14 -1.02 8.37
CA GLY A 133 -16.36 0.20 8.13
C GLY A 133 -15.28 0.01 7.07
N GLU A 134 -14.27 0.86 7.07
CA GLU A 134 -13.15 0.77 6.16
C GLU A 134 -12.30 -0.49 6.42
N SER A 135 -11.56 -0.93 5.42
CA SER A 135 -10.72 -2.12 5.48
C SER A 135 -9.70 -2.09 6.62
N ASP A 136 -9.31 -3.29 7.06
CA ASP A 136 -8.12 -3.48 7.87
C ASP A 136 -6.87 -3.12 7.05
N ARG A 137 -6.02 -2.24 7.60
CA ARG A 137 -4.84 -1.74 6.89
C ARG A 137 -3.57 -1.88 7.71
N MET A 138 -2.51 -2.38 7.06
CA MET A 138 -1.16 -2.30 7.59
C MET A 138 -0.65 -0.87 7.51
N THR A 139 0.24 -0.50 8.42
CA THR A 139 1.03 0.74 8.39
C THR A 139 2.47 0.38 8.68
N LEU A 140 3.33 0.55 7.68
CA LEU A 140 4.73 0.11 7.71
C LEU A 140 5.66 1.29 7.47
N LEU A 141 6.76 1.33 8.23
CA LEU A 141 7.82 2.31 8.07
C LEU A 141 9.13 1.62 7.74
N PHE A 142 9.72 2.00 6.64
CA PHE A 142 11.04 1.55 6.19
C PHE A 142 12.03 2.69 6.10
N LYS A 143 13.32 2.35 6.10
CA LYS A 143 14.41 3.31 5.97
C LYS A 143 15.39 2.86 4.89
N LYS A 144 15.87 3.81 4.10
CA LYS A 144 17.03 3.62 3.23
C LYS A 144 18.30 3.67 4.06
N SER A 145 19.11 2.66 3.93
CA SER A 145 20.40 2.57 4.62
C SER A 145 21.38 3.63 4.15
#